data_3736d00146ee4a1da0bd451d8a2d2e5b
#
_entry.id   3736d00146ee4a1da0bd451d8a2d2e5b
#
_cell.length_a   1.000
_cell.length_b   1.000
_cell.length_c   1.000
_cell.angle_alpha   90.00
_cell.angle_beta   90.00
_cell.angle_gamma   90.00
#
_symmetry.space_group_name_H-M   'P 1'
#
loop_
_entity.id
_entity.type
_entity.pdbx_description
1 polymer ?
#
loop_
_entity_poly.entity_id
_entity_poly.type
_entity_poly.pdbx_seq_one_letter_code
_entity_poly.pdbx_strand_id
1 'polypeptide(L)'
;MLLEDGKIIQIKPQGYSMYPLLLPGRDEVQIEKTDITKVKRGDVLLYRRQEGILVLHRVYRRTKDGLYMVGDNQTEIEGPLALSQVRGKMIAVRRNGKSFSTGNPL
;
A
#
# COMPACT_ATOMS: atom_id res chain seq x y z
N MET A 1 -11.39 -9.46 -0.75
CA MET A 1 -11.83 -8.40 0.17
C MET A 1 -12.13 -7.14 -0.60
N LEU A 2 -13.30 -6.58 -0.40
CA LEU A 2 -13.71 -5.33 -0.99
C LEU A 2 -13.80 -4.27 0.11
N LEU A 3 -13.20 -3.10 -0.14
CA LEU A 3 -13.35 -1.96 0.72
C LEU A 3 -14.49 -1.09 0.19
N GLU A 4 -15.41 -0.73 1.07
CA GLU A 4 -16.44 0.25 0.76
C GLU A 4 -15.90 1.65 1.00
N ASP A 5 -16.49 2.65 0.33
CA ASP A 5 -16.09 4.04 0.48
C ASP A 5 -16.17 4.46 1.95
N GLY A 6 -15.12 5.10 2.42
CA GLY A 6 -15.04 5.60 3.79
C GLY A 6 -14.72 4.56 4.84
N LYS A 7 -14.66 3.28 4.47
CA LYS A 7 -14.27 2.24 5.42
C LYS A 7 -12.78 2.08 5.47
N ILE A 8 -12.28 1.87 6.69
CA ILE A 8 -10.86 1.67 6.96
C ILE A 8 -10.70 0.27 7.53
N ILE A 9 -9.74 -0.48 7.00
CA ILE A 9 -9.35 -1.76 7.57
C ILE A 9 -7.95 -1.67 8.14
N GLN A 10 -7.67 -2.51 9.13
CA GLN A 10 -6.34 -2.63 9.70
C GLN A 10 -5.71 -3.93 9.23
N ILE A 11 -4.45 -3.85 8.81
CA ILE A 11 -3.69 -4.98 8.33
C ILE A 11 -2.38 -5.03 9.10
N LYS A 12 -1.97 -6.25 9.47
CA LYS A 12 -0.65 -6.49 10.06
C LYS A 12 0.31 -6.87 8.95
N PRO A 13 1.37 -6.08 8.72
CA PRO A 13 2.35 -6.43 7.70
C PRO A 13 2.99 -7.78 7.99
N GLN A 14 3.23 -8.55 6.94
CA GLN A 14 3.99 -9.78 7.00
C GLN A 14 5.19 -9.64 6.09
N GLY A 15 6.34 -10.16 6.53
CA GLY A 15 7.57 -10.02 5.78
C GLY A 15 8.17 -8.63 5.92
N TYR A 16 9.28 -8.40 5.24
CA TYR A 16 10.12 -7.22 5.43
C TYR A 16 10.25 -6.36 4.17
N SER A 17 9.38 -6.54 3.19
CA SER A 17 9.48 -5.81 1.92
C SER A 17 9.35 -4.30 2.08
N MET A 18 8.71 -3.85 3.16
CA MET A 18 8.52 -2.42 3.45
C MET A 18 9.41 -1.93 4.60
N TYR A 19 10.41 -2.71 5.00
CA TYR A 19 11.40 -2.27 5.97
C TYR A 19 12.24 -1.12 5.36
N PRO A 20 12.60 -0.07 6.08
CA PRO A 20 12.40 0.13 7.53
C PRO A 20 11.10 0.83 7.91
N LEU A 21 10.27 1.20 6.95
CA LEU A 21 9.01 1.90 7.26
C LEU A 21 8.08 1.03 8.09
N LEU A 22 7.93 -0.24 7.69
CA LEU A 22 7.01 -1.17 8.34
C LEU A 22 7.76 -2.42 8.80
N LEU A 23 7.43 -2.87 10.02
CA LEU A 23 7.96 -4.11 10.59
C LEU A 23 6.82 -5.00 11.06
N PRO A 24 6.88 -6.32 10.72
CA PRO A 24 5.95 -7.27 11.31
C PRO A 24 6.06 -7.27 12.84
N GLY A 25 4.93 -7.41 13.51
CA GLY A 25 4.88 -7.45 14.97
C GLY A 25 4.96 -6.10 15.65
N ARG A 26 5.45 -5.06 14.97
CA ARG A 26 5.52 -3.70 15.51
C ARG A 26 4.39 -2.83 15.00
N ASP A 27 4.06 -2.96 13.73
CA ASP A 27 3.21 -2.01 13.03
C ASP A 27 1.90 -2.65 12.59
N GLU A 28 0.83 -1.86 12.65
CA GLU A 28 -0.42 -2.13 11.97
C GLU A 28 -0.67 -1.02 10.97
N VAL A 29 -1.26 -1.36 9.83
CA VAL A 29 -1.47 -0.42 8.74
C VAL A 29 -2.94 -0.19 8.56
N GLN A 30 -3.34 1.06 8.43
CA GLN A 30 -4.72 1.43 8.12
C GLN A 30 -4.84 1.67 6.62
N ILE A 31 -5.75 0.97 6.00
CA ILE A 31 -6.00 1.01 4.56
C ILE A 31 -7.40 1.53 4.30
N GLU A 32 -7.52 2.47 3.39
CA GLU A 32 -8.79 3.03 2.95
C GLU A 32 -8.93 2.87 1.44
N LYS A 33 -10.16 2.67 0.97
CA LYS A 33 -10.43 2.67 -0.46
C LYS A 33 -10.01 4.01 -1.04
N THR A 34 -9.28 3.98 -2.13
CA THR A 34 -8.78 5.19 -2.76
C THR A 34 -9.43 5.43 -4.11
N ASP A 35 -9.51 6.69 -4.48
CA ASP A 35 -9.84 7.09 -5.84
C ASP A 35 -8.62 6.81 -6.72
N ILE A 36 -8.79 5.87 -7.65
CA ILE A 36 -7.72 5.42 -8.53
C ILE A 36 -7.13 6.57 -9.35
N THR A 37 -7.95 7.57 -9.68
CA THR A 37 -7.46 8.71 -10.47
C THR A 37 -6.46 9.56 -9.70
N LYS A 38 -6.44 9.46 -8.37
CA LYS A 38 -5.57 10.25 -7.51
C LYS A 38 -4.33 9.50 -7.04
N VAL A 39 -4.19 8.24 -7.40
CA VAL A 39 -3.01 7.46 -7.04
C VAL A 39 -1.78 8.02 -7.74
N LYS A 40 -0.72 8.22 -6.99
CA LYS A 40 0.51 8.84 -7.50
C LYS A 40 1.74 8.17 -6.93
N ARG A 41 2.88 8.49 -7.51
CA ARG A 41 4.18 8.05 -7.03
C ARG A 41 4.33 8.34 -5.53
N GLY A 42 4.85 7.38 -4.80
CA GLY A 42 5.07 7.49 -3.37
C GLY A 42 3.94 6.94 -2.51
N ASP A 43 2.75 6.77 -3.07
CA ASP A 43 1.66 6.16 -2.33
C ASP A 43 1.97 4.70 -2.04
N VAL A 44 1.57 4.23 -0.85
CA VAL A 44 1.64 2.81 -0.50
C VAL A 44 0.28 2.21 -0.69
N LEU A 45 0.19 1.20 -1.54
CA LEU A 45 -1.08 0.59 -1.93
C LEU A 45 -1.14 -0.86 -1.52
N LEU A 46 -2.35 -1.29 -1.13
CA LEU A 46 -2.71 -2.69 -1.04
C LEU A 46 -3.26 -3.10 -2.39
N TYR A 47 -2.67 -4.10 -3.02
CA TYR A 47 -3.13 -4.61 -4.30
C TYR A 47 -3.13 -6.13 -4.32
N ARG A 48 -3.92 -6.67 -5.22
CA ARG A 48 -4.04 -8.11 -5.38
C ARG A 48 -3.29 -8.54 -6.63
N ARG A 49 -2.34 -9.44 -6.49
CA ARG A 49 -1.70 -10.09 -7.63
C ARG A 49 -2.67 -11.06 -8.29
N GLN A 50 -2.37 -11.43 -9.53
CA GLN A 50 -3.25 -12.31 -10.30
C GLN A 50 -3.52 -13.65 -9.61
N GLU A 51 -2.55 -14.18 -8.89
CA GLU A 51 -2.71 -15.42 -8.13
C GLU A 51 -3.51 -15.24 -6.84
N GLY A 52 -4.00 -14.05 -6.55
CA GLY A 52 -4.86 -13.81 -5.40
C GLY A 52 -4.15 -13.32 -4.14
N ILE A 53 -2.85 -13.19 -4.18
CA ILE A 53 -2.05 -12.73 -3.04
C ILE A 53 -2.19 -11.22 -2.90
N LEU A 54 -2.45 -10.76 -1.66
CA LEU A 54 -2.46 -9.34 -1.34
C LEU A 54 -1.06 -8.88 -0.97
N VAL A 55 -0.67 -7.73 -1.52
CA VAL A 55 0.67 -7.17 -1.35
C VAL A 55 0.55 -5.71 -1.00
N LEU A 56 1.44 -5.24 -0.12
CA LEU A 56 1.53 -3.83 0.28
C LEU A 56 2.89 -3.31 -0.16
N HIS A 57 2.92 -2.48 -1.20
CA HIS A 57 4.15 -1.88 -1.73
C HIS A 57 3.91 -0.43 -2.11
N ARG A 58 5.00 0.25 -2.45
CA ARG A 58 4.99 1.67 -2.80
C ARG A 58 4.91 1.86 -4.31
N VAL A 59 4.15 2.86 -4.75
CA VAL A 59 4.11 3.24 -6.17
C VAL A 59 5.45 3.85 -6.55
N TYR A 60 6.15 3.18 -7.46
CA TYR A 60 7.39 3.67 -8.05
C TYR A 60 7.09 4.66 -9.17
N ARG A 61 6.16 4.30 -10.05
CA ARG A 61 5.79 5.13 -11.18
C ARG A 61 4.39 4.75 -11.67
N ARG A 62 3.70 5.74 -12.22
CA ARG A 62 2.43 5.55 -12.92
C ARG A 62 2.60 5.98 -14.35
N THR A 63 2.17 5.14 -15.29
CA THR A 63 2.18 5.42 -16.71
C THR A 63 0.82 5.10 -17.31
N LYS A 64 0.65 5.36 -18.61
CA LYS A 64 -0.56 4.95 -19.32
C LYS A 64 -0.79 3.45 -19.29
N ASP A 65 0.26 2.67 -19.09
CA ASP A 65 0.18 1.21 -19.08
C ASP A 65 -0.23 0.64 -17.72
N GLY A 66 -0.15 1.44 -16.65
CA GLY A 66 -0.52 1.01 -15.32
C GLY A 66 0.44 1.49 -14.25
N LEU A 67 0.46 0.76 -13.15
CA LEU A 67 1.26 1.10 -11.98
C LEU A 67 2.49 0.19 -11.89
N TYR A 68 3.61 0.79 -11.51
CA TYR A 68 4.86 0.07 -11.21
C TYR A 68 5.12 0.20 -9.71
N MET A 69 5.32 -0.93 -9.05
CA MET A 69 5.39 -1.03 -7.60
C MET A 69 6.74 -1.57 -7.14
N VAL A 70 7.17 -1.12 -5.96
CA VAL A 70 8.39 -1.62 -5.35
C VAL A 70 8.24 -1.57 -3.84
N GLY A 71 8.70 -2.60 -3.14
CA GLY A 71 8.80 -2.58 -1.68
C GLY A 71 9.97 -1.72 -1.24
N ASP A 72 9.83 -1.02 -0.11
CA ASP A 72 10.88 -0.12 0.40
C ASP A 72 12.19 -0.86 0.67
N ASN A 73 12.13 -2.16 0.91
CA ASN A 73 13.31 -3.01 1.13
C ASN A 73 13.64 -3.89 -0.08
N GLN A 74 13.23 -3.47 -1.26
CA GLN A 74 13.41 -4.24 -2.48
C GLN A 74 13.97 -3.36 -3.59
N THR A 75 14.63 -3.99 -4.56
CA THR A 75 15.14 -3.31 -5.75
C THR A 75 14.38 -3.75 -7.01
N GLU A 76 13.65 -4.85 -6.93
CA GLU A 76 12.89 -5.36 -8.08
C GLU A 76 11.57 -4.61 -8.21
N ILE A 77 11.33 -4.07 -9.40
CA ILE A 77 10.11 -3.32 -9.70
C ILE A 77 9.11 -4.25 -10.37
N GLU A 78 7.90 -4.27 -9.87
CA GLU A 78 6.81 -5.07 -10.39
C GLU A 78 5.87 -4.18 -11.20
N GLY A 79 5.44 -4.65 -12.36
CA GLY A 79 4.45 -3.94 -13.15
C GLY A 79 4.59 -4.19 -14.64
N PRO A 80 3.68 -3.60 -15.45
CA PRO A 80 2.59 -2.75 -15.02
C PRO A 80 1.45 -3.53 -14.37
N LEU A 81 0.87 -2.98 -13.31
CA LEU A 81 -0.32 -3.50 -12.68
C LEU A 81 -1.54 -2.76 -13.20
N ALA A 82 -2.62 -3.50 -13.43
CA ALA A 82 -3.89 -2.87 -13.78
C ALA A 82 -4.45 -2.11 -12.57
N LEU A 83 -5.09 -0.98 -12.81
CA LEU A 83 -5.69 -0.20 -11.73
C LEU A 83 -6.76 -1.01 -10.98
N SER A 84 -7.41 -1.94 -11.65
CA SER A 84 -8.41 -2.83 -11.04
C SER A 84 -7.83 -3.76 -9.97
N GLN A 85 -6.52 -3.93 -9.92
CA GLN A 85 -5.88 -4.77 -8.91
C GLN A 85 -5.71 -4.04 -7.57
N VAL A 86 -5.83 -2.71 -7.55
CA VAL A 86 -5.69 -1.92 -6.33
C VAL A 86 -6.92 -2.10 -5.44
N ARG A 87 -6.68 -2.35 -4.16
CA ARG A 87 -7.73 -2.54 -3.17
C ARG A 87 -7.83 -1.36 -2.20
N GLY A 88 -6.76 -0.65 -1.97
CA GLY A 88 -6.79 0.48 -1.09
C GLY A 88 -5.43 1.13 -0.95
N LYS A 89 -5.40 2.23 -0.19
CA LYS A 89 -4.21 3.05 0.02
C LYS A 89 -3.93 3.11 1.52
N MET A 90 -2.67 2.99 1.89
CA MET A 90 -2.25 3.19 3.26
C MET A 90 -2.42 4.66 3.64
N ILE A 91 -3.19 4.91 4.70
CA ILE A 91 -3.44 6.26 5.19
C ILE A 91 -2.77 6.53 6.53
N ALA A 92 -2.44 5.49 7.28
CA ALA A 92 -1.81 5.65 8.57
C ALA A 92 -1.11 4.36 8.98
N VAL A 93 -0.12 4.51 9.85
CA VAL A 93 0.57 3.41 10.52
C VAL A 93 0.30 3.52 12.00
N ARG A 94 -0.07 2.42 12.64
CA ARG A 94 -0.24 2.35 14.09
C ARG A 94 0.93 1.58 14.68
N ARG A 95 1.60 2.22 15.64
CA ARG A 95 2.79 1.66 16.28
C ARG A 95 2.75 1.99 17.75
N ASN A 96 2.82 0.96 18.62
CA ASN A 96 2.80 1.14 20.06
C ASN A 96 1.58 1.95 20.53
N GLY A 97 0.41 1.70 19.95
CA GLY A 97 -0.82 2.40 20.31
C GLY A 97 -0.97 3.80 19.74
N LYS A 98 0.02 4.29 18.98
CA LYS A 98 -0.01 5.61 18.35
C LYS A 98 -0.19 5.49 16.86
N SER A 99 -0.97 6.41 16.28
CA SER A 99 -1.22 6.44 14.83
C SER A 99 -0.44 7.59 14.20
N PHE A 100 0.15 7.30 13.03
CA PHE A 100 0.87 8.28 12.24
C PHE A 100 0.22 8.35 10.86
N SER A 101 -0.27 9.53 10.49
CA SER A 101 -0.85 9.74 9.17
C SER A 101 0.24 9.72 8.11
N THR A 102 -0.03 9.06 6.98
CA THR A 102 0.89 9.04 5.85
C THR A 102 0.58 10.13 4.83
N GLY A 103 -0.52 10.86 5.03
CA GLY A 103 -0.88 11.97 4.16
C GLY A 103 -0.19 13.27 4.49
N ASN A 104 0.50 13.35 5.62
CA ASN A 104 1.23 14.55 6.00
C ASN A 104 2.66 14.45 5.55
N PRO A 105 3.16 15.45 4.82
CA PRO A 105 4.58 15.52 4.54
C PRO A 105 5.33 15.70 5.86
N LEU A 106 6.28 14.86 6.05
CA LEU A 106 7.15 14.96 7.21
C LEU A 106 8.35 15.82 6.87
#